data_d2fe37025043425c0f00e5e6fb5c99a2
#
_entry.id   d2fe37025043425c0f00e5e6fb5c99a2
#
_cell.length_a   1.000
_cell.length_b   1.000
_cell.length_c   1.000
_cell.angle_alpha   90.00
_cell.angle_beta   90.00
_cell.angle_gamma   90.00
#
_symmetry.space_group_name_H-M   'P 1'
#
loop_
_entity.id
_entity.type
_entity.pdbx_description
1 polymer ?
#
loop_
_entity_poly.entity_id
_entity_poly.type
_entity_poly.pdbx_seq_one_letter_code
_entity_poly.pdbx_strand_id
1 'polypeptide(L)'
;MIHRLKTFTEEDCNKIEKTVDDLDKLWVNRSCERRFSFETETVISRAPFWTLGAVSYLDSVASPDRYNKHKNYLNPVLRKKFTWIYEIICEKLQREFGEPVVIDKFLAHPGFHIFATKTGSVLRPEYVELFQEPLGSVHVDVQYEEHYEYWNIFKEVDLENTLSFTIPINLPTHGGGLYTWEDEVDPKLFNYTTNDTKLSELESPSVSNLYNKGEMVYFIGHLLHQMMPGRDLQPTDRRITVQGHGIKCDGVWRLYW
;
A
#
# COMPACT_ATOMS: atom_id res chain seq x y z
N MET A 1 -1.29 6.98 15.79
CA MET A 1 -1.94 5.77 16.41
C MET A 1 -2.55 4.90 15.33
N ILE A 2 -2.42 3.57 15.43
CA ILE A 2 -3.05 2.60 14.51
C ILE A 2 -4.50 2.33 14.93
N HIS A 3 -5.41 2.37 13.99
CA HIS A 3 -6.82 2.01 14.13
C HIS A 3 -7.15 0.76 13.33
N ARG A 4 -8.22 0.06 13.74
CA ARG A 4 -8.64 -1.20 13.11
C ARG A 4 -10.14 -1.21 12.89
N LEU A 5 -10.56 -1.63 11.69
CA LEU A 5 -11.95 -1.61 11.29
C LEU A 5 -12.30 -2.88 10.50
N LYS A 6 -13.16 -3.72 11.06
CA LYS A 6 -13.63 -4.92 10.36
C LYS A 6 -14.38 -4.54 9.09
N THR A 7 -13.80 -4.86 7.92
CA THR A 7 -14.25 -4.37 6.62
C THR A 7 -14.85 -5.47 5.77
N PHE A 8 -14.12 -6.58 5.58
CA PHE A 8 -14.54 -7.69 4.72
C PHE A 8 -14.68 -8.97 5.52
N THR A 9 -15.62 -9.82 5.10
CA THR A 9 -15.72 -11.22 5.55
C THR A 9 -14.67 -12.08 4.88
N GLU A 10 -14.48 -13.31 5.34
CA GLU A 10 -13.59 -14.26 4.66
C GLU A 10 -14.09 -14.60 3.26
N GLU A 11 -15.41 -14.71 3.06
CA GLU A 11 -16.02 -14.94 1.76
C GLU A 11 -15.73 -13.76 0.80
N ASP A 12 -15.83 -12.52 1.28
CA ASP A 12 -15.47 -11.34 0.51
C ASP A 12 -14.01 -11.37 0.10
N CYS A 13 -13.10 -11.68 1.04
CA CYS A 13 -11.68 -11.79 0.75
C CYS A 13 -11.39 -12.84 -0.33
N ASN A 14 -12.00 -14.01 -0.25
CA ASN A 14 -11.83 -15.07 -1.25
C ASN A 14 -12.36 -14.64 -2.63
N LYS A 15 -13.48 -13.93 -2.68
CA LYS A 15 -14.04 -13.35 -3.92
C LYS A 15 -13.12 -12.27 -4.51
N ILE A 16 -12.56 -11.41 -3.66
CA ILE A 16 -11.60 -10.38 -4.07
C ILE A 16 -10.35 -11.05 -4.64
N GLU A 17 -9.75 -11.97 -3.90
CA GLU A 17 -8.54 -12.68 -4.31
C GLU A 17 -8.72 -13.35 -5.69
N LYS A 18 -9.81 -14.09 -5.87
CA LYS A 18 -10.15 -14.70 -7.17
C LYS A 18 -10.24 -13.66 -8.27
N THR A 19 -10.89 -12.51 -8.02
CA THR A 19 -11.03 -11.45 -9.02
C THR A 19 -9.67 -10.81 -9.36
N VAL A 20 -8.79 -10.63 -8.37
CA VAL A 20 -7.42 -10.15 -8.58
C VAL A 20 -6.64 -11.13 -9.46
N ASP A 21 -6.74 -12.45 -9.19
CA ASP A 21 -6.08 -13.48 -9.99
C ASP A 21 -6.61 -13.57 -11.43
N ASP A 22 -7.92 -13.38 -11.63
CA ASP A 22 -8.53 -13.33 -12.97
C ASP A 22 -8.01 -12.14 -13.81
N LEU A 23 -7.42 -11.14 -13.15
CA LEU A 23 -6.84 -9.95 -13.77
C LEU A 23 -5.31 -9.97 -13.84
N ASP A 24 -4.66 -11.11 -13.69
CA ASP A 24 -3.19 -11.25 -13.64
C ASP A 24 -2.45 -10.62 -14.82
N LYS A 25 -3.05 -10.61 -16.01
CA LYS A 25 -2.49 -9.96 -17.21
C LYS A 25 -2.41 -8.44 -17.11
N LEU A 26 -3.10 -7.85 -16.14
CA LEU A 26 -3.10 -6.40 -15.88
C LEU A 26 -2.20 -6.01 -14.72
N TRP A 27 -1.57 -6.98 -14.07
CA TRP A 27 -0.64 -6.69 -12.99
C TRP A 27 0.60 -6.00 -13.52
N VAL A 28 0.94 -4.89 -12.90
CA VAL A 28 2.15 -4.13 -13.21
C VAL A 28 3.30 -4.67 -12.37
N ASN A 29 4.32 -5.19 -13.03
CA ASN A 29 5.52 -5.69 -12.33
C ASN A 29 6.26 -4.51 -11.68
N ARG A 30 6.53 -4.62 -10.39
CA ARG A 30 7.22 -3.62 -9.54
C ARG A 30 8.55 -4.14 -9.01
N SER A 31 9.09 -5.19 -9.63
CA SER A 31 10.37 -5.72 -9.20
C SER A 31 11.41 -4.61 -9.11
N CYS A 32 11.81 -4.31 -7.87
CA CYS A 32 12.93 -3.42 -7.61
C CYS A 32 14.21 -4.17 -7.93
N GLU A 33 15.06 -3.58 -8.77
CA GLU A 33 16.46 -3.98 -8.83
C GLU A 33 17.12 -3.45 -7.54
N ARG A 34 17.12 -4.25 -6.46
CA ARG A 34 18.00 -3.96 -5.35
C ARG A 34 19.41 -4.32 -5.73
N ARG A 35 20.22 -3.30 -5.97
CA ARG A 35 21.68 -3.44 -6.05
C ARG A 35 22.21 -3.59 -4.63
N PHE A 36 22.41 -4.80 -4.16
CA PHE A 36 23.27 -5.04 -3.02
C PHE A 36 24.72 -4.93 -3.51
N SER A 37 25.37 -3.81 -3.24
CA SER A 37 26.82 -3.72 -3.40
C SER A 37 27.50 -4.15 -2.10
N PHE A 38 27.67 -5.45 -1.90
CA PHE A 38 28.88 -5.90 -1.25
C PHE A 38 29.91 -6.07 -2.37
N GLU A 39 31.03 -5.39 -2.25
CA GLU A 39 32.16 -5.39 -3.18
C GLU A 39 32.17 -6.58 -4.13
N THR A 40 31.63 -6.40 -5.35
CA THR A 40 31.73 -7.27 -6.55
C THR A 40 30.57 -8.17 -6.98
N GLU A 41 29.47 -8.35 -6.28
CA GLU A 41 28.35 -9.11 -6.85
C GLU A 41 27.05 -8.31 -6.92
N THR A 42 26.69 -7.91 -8.13
CA THR A 42 25.41 -7.29 -8.43
C THR A 42 24.35 -8.40 -8.58
N VAL A 43 23.64 -8.73 -7.52
CA VAL A 43 22.47 -9.62 -7.61
C VAL A 43 21.26 -8.77 -8.01
N ILE A 44 20.89 -8.81 -9.29
CA ILE A 44 19.63 -8.26 -9.79
C ILE A 44 18.54 -9.29 -9.48
N SER A 45 17.93 -9.18 -8.31
CA SER A 45 16.79 -10.02 -7.99
C SER A 45 15.50 -9.29 -8.37
N ARG A 46 14.77 -9.84 -9.32
CA ARG A 46 13.40 -9.39 -9.63
C ARG A 46 12.45 -10.03 -8.64
N ALA A 47 12.22 -9.37 -7.51
CA ALA A 47 11.25 -9.83 -6.54
C ALA A 47 9.86 -9.95 -7.20
N PRO A 48 9.09 -11.01 -6.94
CA PRO A 48 7.73 -11.17 -7.45
C PRO A 48 6.77 -10.24 -6.70
N PHE A 49 6.88 -8.95 -7.02
CA PHE A 49 6.03 -7.89 -6.51
C PHE A 49 5.31 -7.19 -7.66
N TRP A 50 4.00 -7.14 -7.58
CA TRP A 50 3.13 -6.49 -8.57
C TRP A 50 2.13 -5.57 -7.91
N THR A 51 1.55 -4.67 -8.71
CA THR A 51 0.37 -3.91 -8.36
C THR A 51 -0.73 -4.10 -9.40
N LEU A 52 -1.97 -4.09 -8.94
CA LEU A 52 -3.14 -3.94 -9.79
C LEU A 52 -3.77 -2.58 -9.48
N GLY A 53 -3.42 -1.58 -10.27
CA GLY A 53 -3.70 -0.15 -10.10
C GLY A 53 -2.46 0.70 -10.40
N ALA A 54 -2.65 1.99 -10.61
CA ALA A 54 -1.57 2.96 -10.66
C ALA A 54 -1.23 3.39 -9.23
N VAL A 55 0.06 3.61 -8.98
CA VAL A 55 0.58 3.92 -7.64
C VAL A 55 1.37 5.21 -7.72
N SER A 56 0.98 6.24 -6.98
CA SER A 56 1.61 7.56 -7.02
C SER A 56 3.12 7.48 -6.79
N TYR A 57 3.57 6.93 -5.70
CA TYR A 57 4.99 6.85 -5.32
C TYR A 57 5.85 5.89 -6.18
N LEU A 58 5.26 5.06 -7.04
CA LEU A 58 6.01 4.18 -7.96
C LEU A 58 5.92 4.65 -9.41
N ASP A 59 4.81 5.21 -9.81
CA ASP A 59 4.57 5.60 -11.20
C ASP A 59 4.93 7.06 -11.44
N SER A 60 4.58 8.01 -10.55
CA SER A 60 4.89 9.42 -10.71
C SER A 60 6.38 9.71 -10.59
N VAL A 61 7.07 9.04 -9.66
CA VAL A 61 8.54 9.15 -9.52
C VAL A 61 9.26 8.68 -10.78
N ALA A 62 8.72 7.69 -11.50
CA ALA A 62 9.29 7.25 -12.76
C ALA A 62 9.00 8.25 -13.89
N SER A 63 7.76 8.70 -14.02
CA SER A 63 7.34 9.82 -14.86
C SER A 63 5.84 10.11 -14.64
N PRO A 64 5.39 11.40 -14.67
CA PRO A 64 3.98 11.75 -14.61
C PRO A 64 3.14 11.07 -15.70
N ASP A 65 3.71 10.89 -16.89
CA ASP A 65 3.04 10.21 -18.01
C ASP A 65 2.76 8.74 -17.70
N ARG A 66 3.66 8.06 -16.99
CA ARG A 66 3.49 6.66 -16.59
C ARG A 66 2.32 6.52 -15.62
N TYR A 67 2.22 7.39 -14.62
CA TYR A 67 1.09 7.41 -13.69
C TYR A 67 -0.23 7.62 -14.43
N ASN A 68 -0.32 8.65 -15.26
CA ASN A 68 -1.51 8.95 -16.03
C ASN A 68 -1.91 7.82 -16.98
N LYS A 69 -0.94 7.20 -17.65
CA LYS A 69 -1.19 6.03 -18.52
C LYS A 69 -1.77 4.86 -17.75
N HIS A 70 -1.16 4.47 -16.63
CA HIS A 70 -1.65 3.37 -15.80
C HIS A 70 -3.01 3.70 -15.19
N LYS A 71 -3.19 4.89 -14.64
CA LYS A 71 -4.46 5.36 -14.08
C LYS A 71 -5.59 5.28 -15.10
N ASN A 72 -5.40 5.88 -16.27
CA ASN A 72 -6.43 5.95 -17.30
C ASN A 72 -6.80 4.57 -17.85
N TYR A 73 -5.85 3.62 -17.87
CA TYR A 73 -6.09 2.26 -18.31
C TYR A 73 -6.72 1.38 -17.22
N LEU A 74 -6.24 1.48 -15.97
CA LEU A 74 -6.63 0.58 -14.89
C LEU A 74 -7.87 1.03 -14.11
N ASN A 75 -8.09 2.35 -13.90
CA ASN A 75 -9.26 2.83 -13.16
C ASN A 75 -10.60 2.32 -13.72
N PRO A 76 -10.86 2.30 -15.05
CA PRO A 76 -12.10 1.73 -15.58
C PRO A 76 -12.29 0.25 -15.24
N VAL A 77 -11.19 -0.52 -15.26
CA VAL A 77 -11.23 -1.96 -14.91
C VAL A 77 -11.50 -2.13 -13.42
N LEU A 78 -10.75 -1.40 -12.57
CA LEU A 78 -10.93 -1.43 -11.12
C LEU A 78 -12.37 -1.03 -10.74
N ARG A 79 -12.89 0.05 -11.31
CA ARG A 79 -14.28 0.47 -11.10
C ARG A 79 -15.26 -0.63 -11.49
N LYS A 80 -15.12 -1.23 -12.67
CA LYS A 80 -16.03 -2.29 -13.15
C LYS A 80 -16.01 -3.53 -12.25
N LYS A 81 -14.86 -3.93 -11.73
CA LYS A 81 -14.67 -5.18 -10.99
C LYS A 81 -14.83 -5.04 -9.48
N PHE A 82 -14.51 -3.86 -8.94
CA PHE A 82 -14.37 -3.64 -7.50
C PHE A 82 -15.23 -2.50 -6.94
N THR A 83 -16.24 -1.98 -7.70
CA THR A 83 -17.16 -0.95 -7.17
C THR A 83 -17.71 -1.32 -5.80
N TRP A 84 -18.16 -2.55 -5.62
CA TRP A 84 -18.73 -3.00 -4.37
C TRP A 84 -17.77 -2.95 -3.16
N ILE A 85 -16.45 -3.19 -3.37
CA ILE A 85 -15.47 -3.04 -2.28
C ILE A 85 -15.20 -1.56 -1.96
N TYR A 86 -15.21 -0.70 -2.97
CA TYR A 86 -15.07 0.74 -2.75
C TYR A 86 -16.27 1.32 -2.00
N GLU A 87 -17.47 0.85 -2.31
CA GLU A 87 -18.70 1.21 -1.58
C GLU A 87 -18.58 0.81 -0.11
N ILE A 88 -18.17 -0.43 0.18
CA ILE A 88 -17.94 -0.90 1.56
C ILE A 88 -16.86 -0.07 2.26
N ILE A 89 -15.72 0.18 1.62
CA ILE A 89 -14.62 0.97 2.19
C ILE A 89 -15.12 2.38 2.54
N CYS A 90 -15.78 3.06 1.60
CA CYS A 90 -16.30 4.40 1.82
C CYS A 90 -17.35 4.42 2.93
N GLU A 91 -18.29 3.47 2.95
CA GLU A 91 -19.32 3.37 3.98
C GLU A 91 -18.71 3.16 5.38
N LYS A 92 -17.73 2.27 5.51
CA LYS A 92 -17.06 2.00 6.78
C LYS A 92 -16.31 3.23 7.30
N LEU A 93 -15.51 3.87 6.45
CA LEU A 93 -14.78 5.07 6.82
C LEU A 93 -15.71 6.25 7.10
N GLN A 94 -16.80 6.40 6.33
CA GLN A 94 -17.81 7.44 6.58
C GLN A 94 -18.49 7.27 7.96
N ARG A 95 -18.79 6.04 8.35
CA ARG A 95 -19.34 5.76 9.69
C ARG A 95 -18.32 6.04 10.80
N GLU A 96 -17.07 5.72 10.55
CA GLU A 96 -15.95 5.89 11.49
C GLU A 96 -15.64 7.38 11.73
N PHE A 97 -15.60 8.16 10.64
CA PHE A 97 -15.26 9.60 10.72
C PHE A 97 -16.46 10.50 10.96
N GLY A 98 -17.69 10.02 10.72
CA GLY A 98 -18.90 10.86 10.73
C GLY A 98 -18.95 11.89 9.59
N GLU A 99 -18.14 11.72 8.54
CA GLU A 99 -17.92 12.66 7.44
C GLU A 99 -18.02 11.94 6.09
N PRO A 100 -18.41 12.63 5.00
CA PRO A 100 -18.49 12.02 3.68
C PRO A 100 -17.14 11.48 3.22
N VAL A 101 -17.13 10.26 2.65
CA VAL A 101 -15.96 9.61 2.06
C VAL A 101 -16.28 9.17 0.65
N VAL A 102 -15.43 9.51 -0.31
CA VAL A 102 -15.60 9.17 -1.73
C VAL A 102 -14.30 8.66 -2.35
N ILE A 103 -14.39 7.83 -3.38
CA ILE A 103 -13.25 7.55 -4.24
C ILE A 103 -13.02 8.76 -5.15
N ASP A 104 -11.79 9.29 -5.15
CA ASP A 104 -11.46 10.40 -6.04
C ASP A 104 -11.60 9.97 -7.51
N LYS A 105 -12.22 10.82 -8.32
CA LYS A 105 -12.51 10.50 -9.71
C LYS A 105 -11.39 10.84 -10.68
N PHE A 106 -10.43 11.66 -10.27
CA PHE A 106 -9.35 12.16 -11.12
C PHE A 106 -8.01 11.49 -10.84
N LEU A 107 -7.84 10.94 -9.63
CA LEU A 107 -6.65 10.22 -9.23
C LEU A 107 -6.78 8.70 -9.42
N ALA A 108 -5.71 7.96 -9.19
CA ALA A 108 -5.77 6.51 -9.20
C ALA A 108 -6.66 6.00 -8.07
N HIS A 109 -7.50 5.02 -8.37
CA HIS A 109 -8.33 4.37 -7.36
C HIS A 109 -7.48 3.52 -6.43
N PRO A 110 -7.87 3.33 -5.15
CA PRO A 110 -7.27 2.33 -4.29
C PRO A 110 -7.11 1.00 -5.01
N GLY A 111 -5.95 0.40 -4.90
CA GLY A 111 -5.59 -0.77 -5.68
C GLY A 111 -4.92 -1.86 -4.85
N PHE A 112 -4.24 -2.78 -5.50
CA PHE A 112 -3.72 -3.97 -4.85
C PHE A 112 -2.20 -4.05 -4.93
N HIS A 113 -1.56 -4.25 -3.77
CA HIS A 113 -0.22 -4.81 -3.71
C HIS A 113 -0.30 -6.33 -3.68
N ILE A 114 0.51 -6.99 -4.51
CA ILE A 114 0.51 -8.42 -4.68
C ILE A 114 1.96 -8.90 -4.55
N PHE A 115 2.23 -9.59 -3.47
CA PHE A 115 3.51 -10.23 -3.20
C PHE A 115 3.39 -11.72 -3.38
N ALA A 116 4.38 -12.33 -3.98
CA ALA A 116 4.41 -13.68 -4.42
C ALA A 116 3.68 -13.91 -5.76
N THR A 117 3.16 -15.07 -5.98
CA THR A 117 2.68 -15.50 -7.28
C THR A 117 1.15 -15.58 -7.32
N LYS A 118 0.61 -15.93 -8.45
CA LYS A 118 -0.79 -16.27 -8.63
C LYS A 118 -1.15 -17.52 -7.82
N THR A 119 -2.40 -17.64 -7.38
CA THR A 119 -2.91 -18.85 -6.72
C THR A 119 -2.52 -20.13 -7.47
N GLY A 120 -1.98 -21.09 -6.73
CA GLY A 120 -1.51 -22.37 -7.29
C GLY A 120 -0.10 -22.36 -7.88
N SER A 121 0.57 -21.22 -7.89
CA SER A 121 1.99 -21.13 -8.24
C SER A 121 2.87 -21.29 -6.99
N VAL A 122 4.14 -21.63 -7.21
CA VAL A 122 5.11 -21.85 -6.13
C VAL A 122 6.24 -20.85 -6.26
N LEU A 123 6.59 -20.18 -5.16
CA LEU A 123 7.75 -19.30 -5.10
C LEU A 123 9.04 -20.09 -5.20
N ARG A 124 10.02 -19.55 -5.91
CA ARG A 124 11.38 -20.07 -5.87
C ARG A 124 12.00 -19.83 -4.49
N PRO A 125 12.93 -20.71 -4.03
CA PRO A 125 13.53 -20.61 -2.70
C PRO A 125 14.13 -19.21 -2.40
N GLU A 126 14.80 -18.60 -3.36
CA GLU A 126 15.42 -17.29 -3.22
C GLU A 126 14.41 -16.18 -2.93
N TYR A 127 13.15 -16.32 -3.38
CA TYR A 127 12.08 -15.37 -3.08
C TYR A 127 11.41 -15.63 -1.74
N VAL A 128 11.37 -16.91 -1.32
CA VAL A 128 10.92 -17.27 0.03
C VAL A 128 11.83 -16.60 1.06
N GLU A 129 13.16 -16.68 0.87
CA GLU A 129 14.14 -15.99 1.72
C GLU A 129 13.96 -14.48 1.68
N LEU A 130 13.86 -13.90 0.48
CA LEU A 130 13.73 -12.45 0.29
C LEU A 130 12.52 -11.87 1.02
N PHE A 131 11.37 -12.55 1.00
CA PHE A 131 10.15 -12.05 1.65
C PHE A 131 10.13 -12.24 3.17
N GLN A 132 11.13 -12.86 3.75
CA GLN A 132 11.36 -12.90 5.19
C GLN A 132 12.17 -11.70 5.70
N GLU A 133 12.66 -10.86 4.77
CA GLU A 133 13.34 -9.61 5.10
C GLU A 133 12.40 -8.39 4.89
N PRO A 134 12.60 -7.30 5.62
CA PRO A 134 11.85 -6.06 5.40
C PRO A 134 12.20 -5.46 4.03
N LEU A 135 11.31 -5.58 3.04
CA LEU A 135 11.56 -5.09 1.67
C LEU A 135 11.25 -3.61 1.49
N GLY A 136 10.35 -3.06 2.26
CA GLY A 136 10.01 -1.62 2.25
C GLY A 136 10.98 -0.82 3.09
N SER A 137 11.23 0.44 2.70
CA SER A 137 11.91 1.41 3.57
C SER A 137 11.03 1.76 4.77
N VAL A 138 11.65 2.28 5.84
CA VAL A 138 10.93 3.03 6.87
C VAL A 138 10.61 4.40 6.29
N HIS A 139 9.35 4.82 6.35
CA HIS A 139 8.87 6.05 5.72
C HIS A 139 7.60 6.57 6.38
N VAL A 140 7.23 7.77 6.01
CA VAL A 140 5.89 8.35 6.18
C VAL A 140 5.23 8.48 4.81
N ASP A 141 3.89 8.48 4.81
CA ASP A 141 3.11 8.60 3.59
C ASP A 141 2.91 10.07 3.20
N VAL A 142 3.58 10.49 2.13
CA VAL A 142 3.50 11.85 1.56
C VAL A 142 3.12 11.84 0.07
N GLN A 143 2.40 10.82 -0.37
CA GLN A 143 2.02 10.62 -1.78
C GLN A 143 1.20 11.78 -2.36
N TYR A 144 0.59 12.59 -1.51
CA TYR A 144 -0.14 13.78 -1.91
C TYR A 144 0.76 14.83 -2.57
N GLU A 145 2.06 14.85 -2.26
CA GLU A 145 3.01 15.78 -2.87
C GLU A 145 3.12 15.59 -4.39
N GLU A 146 2.94 14.34 -4.87
CA GLU A 146 2.93 14.03 -6.31
C GLU A 146 1.71 14.62 -7.05
N HIS A 147 0.72 15.09 -6.32
CA HIS A 147 -0.54 15.64 -6.84
C HIS A 147 -0.83 17.04 -6.32
N TYR A 148 0.19 17.79 -5.94
CA TYR A 148 0.04 19.10 -5.31
C TYR A 148 -0.83 20.06 -6.13
N GLU A 149 -0.63 20.13 -7.44
CA GLU A 149 -1.45 21.00 -8.32
C GLU A 149 -2.93 20.63 -8.31
N TYR A 150 -3.23 19.33 -8.18
CA TYR A 150 -4.62 18.86 -8.10
C TYR A 150 -5.29 19.30 -6.81
N TRP A 151 -4.60 19.24 -5.68
CA TRP A 151 -5.19 19.64 -4.40
C TRP A 151 -5.51 21.15 -4.35
N ASN A 152 -4.79 21.98 -5.10
CA ASN A 152 -5.00 23.43 -5.16
C ASN A 152 -6.34 23.85 -5.77
N ILE A 153 -7.12 22.95 -6.37
CA ILE A 153 -8.47 23.26 -6.87
C ILE A 153 -9.51 23.36 -5.74
N PHE A 154 -9.21 22.84 -4.56
CA PHE A 154 -10.10 22.90 -3.41
C PHE A 154 -9.80 24.13 -2.55
N LYS A 155 -10.83 24.62 -1.83
CA LYS A 155 -10.69 25.78 -0.96
C LYS A 155 -9.98 25.44 0.35
N GLU A 156 -10.32 24.27 0.89
CA GLU A 156 -9.78 23.76 2.14
C GLU A 156 -9.19 22.37 1.88
N VAL A 157 -7.92 22.19 2.21
CA VAL A 157 -7.21 20.92 2.06
C VAL A 157 -6.44 20.63 3.35
N ASP A 158 -6.71 19.51 3.98
CA ASP A 158 -6.01 19.05 5.18
C ASP A 158 -4.87 18.09 4.80
N LEU A 159 -3.66 18.60 4.74
CA LEU A 159 -2.45 17.83 4.44
C LEU A 159 -1.72 17.35 5.71
N GLU A 160 -2.14 17.80 6.89
CA GLU A 160 -1.59 17.35 8.16
C GLU A 160 -2.23 16.05 8.64
N ASN A 161 -3.55 15.93 8.45
CA ASN A 161 -4.32 14.76 8.86
C ASN A 161 -4.65 13.85 7.66
N THR A 162 -3.63 13.45 6.92
CA THR A 162 -3.80 12.51 5.80
C THR A 162 -4.20 11.13 6.29
N LEU A 163 -5.00 10.41 5.52
CA LEU A 163 -5.38 9.03 5.78
C LEU A 163 -4.48 8.07 5.00
N SER A 164 -3.98 7.04 5.67
CA SER A 164 -3.41 5.85 5.02
C SER A 164 -4.14 4.61 5.50
N PHE A 165 -4.51 3.72 4.58
CA PHE A 165 -5.17 2.47 4.94
C PHE A 165 -4.67 1.27 4.14
N THR A 166 -4.67 0.11 4.80
CA THR A 166 -4.35 -1.19 4.21
C THR A 166 -5.39 -2.22 4.66
N ILE A 167 -5.92 -3.00 3.73
CA ILE A 167 -6.84 -4.12 4.03
C ILE A 167 -6.22 -5.40 3.49
N PRO A 168 -5.77 -6.32 4.34
CA PRO A 168 -5.23 -7.60 3.89
C PRO A 168 -6.36 -8.49 3.34
N ILE A 169 -6.18 -8.95 2.12
CA ILE A 169 -7.08 -9.88 1.44
C ILE A 169 -6.57 -11.32 1.54
N ASN A 170 -5.25 -11.48 1.42
CA ASN A 170 -4.54 -12.71 1.67
C ASN A 170 -3.27 -12.39 2.44
N LEU A 171 -2.89 -13.24 3.37
CA LEU A 171 -1.71 -13.10 4.22
C LEU A 171 -0.89 -14.40 4.16
N PRO A 172 0.43 -14.33 4.32
CA PRO A 172 1.24 -15.52 4.56
C PRO A 172 0.80 -16.21 5.85
N THR A 173 1.12 -17.49 5.99
CA THR A 173 0.77 -18.30 7.15
C THR A 173 1.26 -17.67 8.46
N HIS A 174 2.43 -17.05 8.43
CA HIS A 174 3.01 -16.34 9.57
C HIS A 174 3.58 -14.98 9.15
N GLY A 175 3.47 -14.00 10.05
CA GLY A 175 3.95 -12.63 9.82
C GLY A 175 2.97 -11.80 8.99
N GLY A 176 3.50 -10.78 8.36
CA GLY A 176 2.70 -9.78 7.65
C GLY A 176 2.01 -8.79 8.60
N GLY A 177 2.23 -7.52 8.36
CA GLY A 177 1.75 -6.44 9.23
C GLY A 177 2.48 -5.15 8.95
N LEU A 178 2.56 -4.31 9.96
CA LEU A 178 3.19 -3.01 9.91
C LEU A 178 4.03 -2.79 11.17
N TYR A 179 5.31 -2.48 11.03
CA TYR A 179 6.08 -1.84 12.07
C TYR A 179 5.74 -0.36 12.11
N THR A 180 5.61 0.20 13.30
CA THR A 180 5.39 1.63 13.52
C THR A 180 6.31 2.16 14.61
N TRP A 181 6.66 3.42 14.52
CA TRP A 181 7.45 4.14 15.53
C TRP A 181 6.62 5.30 16.07
N GLU A 182 6.80 5.63 17.34
CA GLU A 182 6.11 6.75 18.01
C GLU A 182 6.90 8.07 17.91
N ASP A 183 8.08 8.02 17.26
CA ASP A 183 8.89 9.21 17.06
C ASP A 183 8.16 10.25 16.20
N GLU A 184 8.15 11.50 16.65
CA GLU A 184 7.75 12.62 15.82
C GLU A 184 8.86 12.93 14.82
N VAL A 185 8.57 12.77 13.55
CA VAL A 185 9.55 12.98 12.47
C VAL A 185 9.06 14.02 11.49
N ASP A 186 9.99 14.82 10.94
CA ASP A 186 9.68 15.67 9.80
C ASP A 186 9.37 14.77 8.58
N PRO A 187 8.15 14.81 8.02
CA PRO A 187 7.76 14.00 6.87
C PRO A 187 8.72 14.13 5.70
N LYS A 188 9.33 15.29 5.51
CA LYS A 188 10.29 15.56 4.41
C LYS A 188 11.60 14.79 4.56
N LEU A 189 11.96 14.42 5.79
CA LEU A 189 13.18 13.66 6.07
C LEU A 189 12.99 12.15 5.94
N PHE A 190 11.76 11.65 6.10
CA PHE A 190 11.40 10.23 6.08
C PHE A 190 10.44 9.87 4.93
N ASN A 191 10.63 10.46 3.76
CA ASN A 191 9.95 10.04 2.54
C ASN A 191 10.58 8.74 1.99
N TYR A 192 10.13 8.25 0.83
CA TYR A 192 10.54 6.97 0.19
C TYR A 192 12.05 6.72 0.03
N THR A 193 12.89 7.70 0.32
CA THR A 193 14.36 7.62 0.17
C THR A 193 15.09 7.45 1.48
N THR A 194 14.40 7.09 2.58
CA THR A 194 15.02 6.95 3.91
C THR A 194 16.14 5.93 3.88
N ASN A 195 17.35 6.37 4.21
CA ASN A 195 18.55 5.54 4.33
C ASN A 195 18.65 4.94 5.74
N ASP A 196 19.36 3.80 5.88
CA ASP A 196 19.60 3.11 7.15
C ASP A 196 20.21 4.02 8.23
N THR A 197 20.95 5.06 7.84
CA THR A 197 21.55 6.05 8.74
C THR A 197 20.52 6.83 9.56
N LYS A 198 19.31 7.05 9.02
CA LYS A 198 18.24 7.75 9.75
C LYS A 198 17.50 6.84 10.73
N LEU A 199 17.53 5.52 10.52
CA LEU A 199 16.93 4.56 11.44
C LEU A 199 17.66 4.53 12.80
N SER A 200 18.96 4.78 12.80
CA SER A 200 19.75 4.86 14.04
C SER A 200 19.48 6.12 14.88
N GLU A 201 18.76 7.08 14.31
CA GLU A 201 18.35 8.32 14.99
C GLU A 201 17.01 8.18 15.70
N LEU A 202 16.29 7.07 15.48
CA LEU A 202 15.00 6.81 16.14
C LEU A 202 15.23 6.44 17.60
N GLU A 203 14.52 7.11 18.48
CA GLU A 203 14.63 6.90 19.93
C GLU A 203 13.74 5.75 20.42
N SER A 204 12.57 5.58 19.80
CA SER A 204 11.62 4.54 20.19
C SER A 204 11.85 3.23 19.44
N PRO A 205 11.61 2.08 20.07
CA PRO A 205 11.58 0.81 19.37
C PRO A 205 10.35 0.71 18.47
N SER A 206 10.43 -0.06 17.39
CA SER A 206 9.27 -0.34 16.56
C SER A 206 8.22 -1.17 17.29
N VAL A 207 6.96 -0.83 17.06
CA VAL A 207 5.81 -1.62 17.51
C VAL A 207 5.30 -2.49 16.36
N SER A 208 5.14 -3.79 16.62
CA SER A 208 4.63 -4.74 15.62
C SER A 208 3.10 -4.75 15.60
N ASN A 209 2.51 -4.38 14.48
CA ASN A 209 1.07 -4.40 14.25
C ASN A 209 0.72 -5.50 13.24
N LEU A 210 0.48 -6.73 13.71
CA LEU A 210 0.08 -7.84 12.85
C LEU A 210 -1.27 -7.54 12.19
N TYR A 211 -1.42 -7.97 10.94
CA TYR A 211 -2.65 -7.83 10.19
C TYR A 211 -3.59 -9.02 10.43
N ASN A 212 -4.89 -8.74 10.32
CA ASN A 212 -5.94 -9.75 10.25
C ASN A 212 -6.62 -9.68 8.88
N LYS A 213 -6.85 -10.83 8.24
CA LYS A 213 -7.54 -10.92 6.93
C LYS A 213 -8.90 -10.23 6.99
N GLY A 214 -9.16 -9.31 6.06
CA GLY A 214 -10.41 -8.56 5.96
C GLY A 214 -10.56 -7.37 6.93
N GLU A 215 -9.56 -7.11 7.79
CA GLU A 215 -9.57 -5.99 8.72
C GLU A 215 -8.77 -4.82 8.13
N MET A 216 -9.40 -3.68 7.94
CA MET A 216 -8.70 -2.45 7.59
C MET A 216 -7.83 -2.00 8.76
N VAL A 217 -6.56 -1.79 8.50
CA VAL A 217 -5.64 -1.07 9.38
C VAL A 217 -5.44 0.31 8.77
N TYR A 218 -5.69 1.36 9.55
CA TYR A 218 -5.53 2.72 9.08
C TYR A 218 -4.93 3.62 10.17
N PHE A 219 -4.37 4.74 9.73
CA PHE A 219 -3.90 5.81 10.59
C PHE A 219 -4.15 7.17 9.94
N ILE A 220 -4.20 8.19 10.78
CA ILE A 220 -4.33 9.59 10.38
C ILE A 220 -3.02 10.31 10.69
N GLY A 221 -2.56 11.17 9.78
CA GLY A 221 -1.32 11.92 9.88
C GLY A 221 -0.08 11.13 9.41
N HIS A 222 1.08 11.67 9.71
CA HIS A 222 2.38 11.20 9.20
C HIS A 222 3.02 10.18 10.15
N LEU A 223 2.42 9.00 10.26
CA LEU A 223 2.96 7.91 11.07
C LEU A 223 4.18 7.29 10.39
N LEU A 224 5.31 7.23 11.11
CA LEU A 224 6.49 6.51 10.66
C LEU A 224 6.25 5.01 10.69
N HIS A 225 6.43 4.34 9.56
CA HIS A 225 6.10 2.92 9.46
C HIS A 225 6.95 2.17 8.42
N GLN A 226 6.91 0.84 8.53
CA GLN A 226 7.52 -0.09 7.57
C GLN A 226 6.67 -1.35 7.44
N MET A 227 6.57 -1.89 6.24
CA MET A 227 5.92 -3.17 6.00
C MET A 227 6.67 -4.30 6.70
N MET A 228 5.98 -5.06 7.55
CA MET A 228 6.54 -6.26 8.18
C MET A 228 6.72 -7.39 7.16
N PRO A 229 7.83 -8.17 7.26
CA PRO A 229 8.04 -9.36 6.44
C PRO A 229 7.09 -10.50 6.84
N GLY A 230 7.05 -11.53 6.00
CA GLY A 230 6.56 -12.86 6.40
C GLY A 230 7.56 -13.56 7.33
N ARG A 231 7.12 -14.64 7.98
CA ARG A 231 7.98 -15.51 8.80
C ARG A 231 7.69 -16.95 8.44
N ASP A 232 8.71 -17.79 8.45
CA ASP A 232 8.59 -19.23 8.15
C ASP A 232 7.79 -19.50 6.88
N LEU A 233 8.04 -18.67 5.85
CA LEU A 233 7.26 -18.65 4.63
C LEU A 233 7.33 -19.98 3.90
N GLN A 234 6.17 -20.44 3.48
CA GLN A 234 6.03 -21.58 2.60
C GLN A 234 6.07 -21.13 1.14
N PRO A 235 6.52 -21.97 0.22
CA PRO A 235 6.55 -21.64 -1.21
C PRO A 235 5.19 -21.26 -1.80
N THR A 236 4.09 -21.62 -1.15
CA THR A 236 2.70 -21.30 -1.55
C THR A 236 2.15 -20.04 -0.89
N ASP A 237 2.88 -19.48 0.08
CA ASP A 237 2.46 -18.26 0.76
C ASP A 237 2.43 -17.08 -0.20
N ARG A 238 1.47 -16.22 0.01
CA ARG A 238 1.29 -14.97 -0.73
C ARG A 238 0.68 -13.88 0.15
N ARG A 239 0.86 -12.66 -0.27
CA ARG A 239 0.24 -11.51 0.38
C ARG A 239 -0.45 -10.64 -0.67
N ILE A 240 -1.73 -10.39 -0.45
CA ILE A 240 -2.52 -9.43 -1.25
C ILE A 240 -3.13 -8.42 -0.29
N THR A 241 -2.92 -7.14 -0.55
CA THR A 241 -3.52 -6.06 0.24
C THR A 241 -4.20 -5.06 -0.69
N VAL A 242 -5.39 -4.58 -0.32
CA VAL A 242 -5.94 -3.33 -0.85
C VAL A 242 -5.27 -2.19 -0.11
N GLN A 243 -4.83 -1.17 -0.82
CA GLN A 243 -4.22 0.02 -0.23
C GLN A 243 -4.77 1.29 -0.85
N GLY A 244 -4.72 2.35 -0.07
CA GLY A 244 -5.05 3.68 -0.52
C GLY A 244 -4.76 4.73 0.54
N HIS A 245 -4.83 5.97 0.09
CA HIS A 245 -4.66 7.17 0.89
C HIS A 245 -5.91 8.02 0.81
N GLY A 246 -6.04 8.99 1.69
CA GLY A 246 -7.14 9.94 1.68
C GLY A 246 -6.69 11.33 2.10
N ILE A 247 -7.26 12.33 1.45
CA ILE A 247 -7.11 13.74 1.82
C ILE A 247 -8.49 14.32 2.04
N LYS A 248 -8.66 15.08 3.11
CA LYS A 248 -9.89 15.81 3.38
C LYS A 248 -9.85 17.14 2.63
N CYS A 249 -10.78 17.31 1.69
CA CYS A 249 -10.92 18.53 0.89
C CYS A 249 -12.36 19.03 0.95
N ASP A 250 -12.55 20.30 1.34
CA ASP A 250 -13.88 20.94 1.47
C ASP A 250 -14.86 20.07 2.28
N GLY A 251 -14.39 19.49 3.40
CA GLY A 251 -15.19 18.64 4.30
C GLY A 251 -15.48 17.21 3.80
N VAL A 252 -14.84 16.76 2.69
CA VAL A 252 -15.02 15.42 2.12
C VAL A 252 -13.69 14.68 2.05
N TRP A 253 -13.63 13.47 2.58
CA TRP A 253 -12.49 12.58 2.41
C TRP A 253 -12.44 12.01 0.98
N ARG A 254 -11.36 12.22 0.28
CA ARG A 254 -11.12 11.75 -1.10
C ARG A 254 -10.08 10.66 -1.09
N LEU A 255 -10.51 9.43 -1.37
CA LEU A 255 -9.64 8.26 -1.39
C LEU A 255 -8.99 8.08 -2.76
N TYR A 256 -7.69 7.80 -2.76
CA TYR A 256 -6.86 7.60 -3.97
C TYR A 256 -5.69 6.66 -3.67
N TRP A 257 -4.84 6.39 -4.67
CA TRP A 257 -3.62 5.58 -4.50
C TRP A 257 -2.38 6.14 -5.17
#